data_0f2d6ec020a5c010728648fec1d16e2e
#
_entry.id   0f2d6ec020a5c010728648fec1d16e2e
#
_cell.length_a   1.000
_cell.length_b   1.000
_cell.length_c   1.000
_cell.angle_alpha   90.00
_cell.angle_beta   90.00
_cell.angle_gamma   90.00
#
_symmetry.space_group_name_H-M   'P 1'
#
loop_
_entity.id
_entity.type
_entity.pdbx_description
1 polymer ?
#
loop_
_entity_poly.entity_id
_entity_poly.type
_entity_poly.pdbx_seq_one_letter_code
_entity_poly.pdbx_strand_id
1 'polypeptide(L)'
;LNLFTLRQWISKVHTTYLAQTVVCILLLLAIGITASSIGLNNTIQSMTGYQAPFDITVQNQSADSLGAIDFNAYLEEAGFRPEDRLSEQFSFLVYYNRAEITGTDTVSGAIALSDYNALMALQGREPVSLAPREVRELNTTEEGLVTGSLGVTCALVEDEMARQLPVRRQVWCANYAGEAEVTEGLLLPLLQAQNLD
;
A
#
# COMPACT_ATOMS: atom_id res chain seq x y z
N LEU A 1 22.42 52.51 -49.69
CA LEU A 1 22.51 51.56 -48.58
C LEU A 1 23.66 50.61 -48.86
N ASN A 2 24.71 50.61 -48.01
CA ASN A 2 25.88 49.79 -48.21
C ASN A 2 25.54 48.32 -48.11
N LEU A 3 25.82 47.53 -49.12
CA LEU A 3 25.66 46.07 -49.14
C LEU A 3 26.32 45.40 -47.93
N PHE A 4 27.35 46.01 -47.36
CA PHE A 4 28.05 45.55 -46.16
C PHE A 4 27.20 45.63 -44.87
N THR A 5 26.45 46.69 -44.65
CA THR A 5 25.53 46.87 -43.52
C THR A 5 24.36 45.90 -43.58
N LEU A 6 23.83 45.64 -44.77
CA LEU A 6 22.76 44.71 -44.98
C LEU A 6 23.20 43.27 -44.65
N ARG A 7 24.41 42.88 -45.04
CA ARG A 7 24.99 41.57 -44.76
C ARG A 7 25.29 41.37 -43.27
N GLN A 8 25.74 42.38 -42.55
CA GLN A 8 25.92 42.34 -41.09
C GLN A 8 24.57 42.22 -40.36
N TRP A 9 23.53 42.88 -40.83
CA TRP A 9 22.19 42.79 -40.26
C TRP A 9 21.60 41.39 -40.41
N ILE A 10 21.67 40.82 -41.61
CA ILE A 10 21.18 39.46 -41.89
C ILE A 10 21.94 38.44 -41.05
N SER A 11 23.25 38.54 -40.91
CA SER A 11 24.05 37.64 -40.08
C SER A 11 23.69 37.74 -38.60
N LYS A 12 23.49 38.95 -38.06
CA LYS A 12 23.07 39.15 -36.66
C LYS A 12 21.67 38.62 -36.37
N VAL A 13 20.74 38.86 -37.29
CA VAL A 13 19.36 38.36 -37.13
C VAL A 13 19.34 36.83 -37.12
N HIS A 14 20.09 36.19 -38.03
CA HIS A 14 20.14 34.72 -38.10
C HIS A 14 20.74 34.09 -36.83
N THR A 15 21.84 34.68 -36.32
CA THR A 15 22.50 34.16 -35.09
C THR A 15 21.63 34.35 -33.84
N THR A 16 20.95 35.51 -33.74
CA THR A 16 20.04 35.79 -32.62
C THR A 16 18.82 34.91 -32.67
N TYR A 17 18.25 34.65 -33.83
CA TYR A 17 17.11 33.77 -34.02
C TYR A 17 17.45 32.33 -33.58
N LEU A 18 18.61 31.82 -34.01
CA LEU A 18 19.08 30.49 -33.69
C LEU A 18 19.30 30.32 -32.16
N ALA A 19 19.94 31.31 -31.53
CA ALA A 19 20.13 31.31 -30.08
C ALA A 19 18.79 31.34 -29.30
N GLN A 20 17.85 32.15 -29.77
CA GLN A 20 16.53 32.25 -29.14
C GLN A 20 15.72 30.97 -29.29
N THR A 21 15.81 30.31 -30.45
CA THR A 21 15.17 29.00 -30.68
C THR A 21 15.73 27.94 -29.72
N VAL A 22 17.04 27.87 -29.52
CA VAL A 22 17.67 26.92 -28.59
C VAL A 22 17.21 27.19 -27.17
N VAL A 23 17.17 28.46 -26.75
CA VAL A 23 16.67 28.81 -25.40
C VAL A 23 15.21 28.41 -25.22
N CYS A 24 14.35 28.63 -26.20
CA CYS A 24 12.95 28.21 -26.15
C CYS A 24 12.81 26.68 -26.01
N ILE A 25 13.60 25.92 -26.77
CA ILE A 25 13.59 24.45 -26.69
C ILE A 25 14.05 23.99 -25.31
N LEU A 26 15.12 24.58 -24.77
CA LEU A 26 15.62 24.25 -23.44
C LEU A 26 14.58 24.54 -22.33
N LEU A 27 13.88 25.67 -22.43
CA LEU A 27 12.80 26.03 -21.50
C LEU A 27 11.63 25.06 -21.59
N LEU A 28 11.21 24.67 -22.78
CA LEU A 28 10.17 23.68 -22.99
C LEU A 28 10.55 22.32 -22.40
N LEU A 29 11.79 21.89 -22.60
CA LEU A 29 12.30 20.65 -21.99
C LEU A 29 12.34 20.74 -20.47
N ALA A 30 12.82 21.84 -19.91
CA ALA A 30 12.87 22.05 -18.47
C ALA A 30 11.47 22.01 -17.84
N ILE A 31 10.50 22.69 -18.44
CA ILE A 31 9.10 22.68 -17.99
C ILE A 31 8.50 21.27 -18.13
N GLY A 32 8.74 20.58 -19.23
CA GLY A 32 8.26 19.23 -19.47
C GLY A 32 8.79 18.22 -18.45
N ILE A 33 10.09 18.26 -18.16
CA ILE A 33 10.72 17.39 -17.15
C ILE A 33 10.15 17.68 -15.75
N THR A 34 10.02 18.96 -15.39
CA THR A 34 9.49 19.35 -14.09
C THR A 34 8.04 18.91 -13.90
N ALA A 35 7.19 19.15 -14.90
CA ALA A 35 5.79 18.74 -14.87
C ALA A 35 5.64 17.22 -14.78
N SER A 36 6.45 16.47 -15.53
CA SER A 36 6.46 15.00 -15.49
C SER A 36 6.91 14.46 -14.14
N SER A 37 7.92 15.09 -13.52
CA SER A 37 8.41 14.70 -12.20
C SER A 37 7.37 14.89 -11.10
N ILE A 38 6.64 16.01 -11.13
CA ILE A 38 5.55 16.27 -10.18
C ILE A 38 4.40 15.27 -10.39
N GLY A 39 4.02 15.02 -11.64
CA GLY A 39 2.97 14.05 -11.97
C GLY A 39 3.32 12.63 -11.51
N LEU A 40 4.56 12.20 -11.75
CA LEU A 40 5.04 10.88 -11.32
C LEU A 40 5.07 10.75 -9.79
N ASN A 41 5.58 11.78 -9.10
CA ASN A 41 5.63 11.79 -7.64
C ASN A 41 4.23 11.69 -7.02
N ASN A 42 3.26 12.45 -7.52
CA ASN A 42 1.87 12.38 -7.06
C ASN A 42 1.25 11.00 -7.32
N THR A 43 1.56 10.38 -8.47
CA THR A 43 1.08 9.04 -8.81
C THR A 43 1.70 7.99 -7.86
N ILE A 44 3.00 8.07 -7.61
CA ILE A 44 3.68 7.15 -6.68
C ILE A 44 3.11 7.30 -5.27
N GLN A 45 2.95 8.53 -4.77
CA GLN A 45 2.40 8.76 -3.42
C GLN A 45 0.97 8.22 -3.28
N SER A 46 0.12 8.44 -4.28
CA SER A 46 -1.23 7.88 -4.24
C SER A 46 -1.24 6.37 -4.30
N MET A 47 -0.42 5.74 -5.14
CA MET A 47 -0.30 4.29 -5.22
C MET A 47 0.25 3.68 -3.93
N THR A 48 1.25 4.30 -3.31
CA THR A 48 1.85 3.80 -2.07
C THR A 48 0.84 3.82 -0.93
N GLY A 49 0.05 4.89 -0.79
CA GLY A 49 -1.00 4.97 0.22
C GLY A 49 -2.09 3.91 0.07
N TYR A 50 -2.39 3.48 -1.15
CA TYR A 50 -3.33 2.39 -1.40
C TYR A 50 -2.72 0.99 -1.18
N GLN A 51 -1.44 0.81 -1.49
CA GLN A 51 -0.78 -0.50 -1.40
C GLN A 51 -0.22 -0.80 -0.01
N ALA A 52 0.18 0.21 0.73
CA ALA A 52 0.71 0.09 2.08
C ALA A 52 -0.01 1.10 3.01
N PRO A 53 -1.26 0.80 3.41
CA PRO A 53 -2.04 1.69 4.27
C PRO A 53 -1.52 1.74 5.71
N PHE A 54 -0.63 0.85 6.09
CA PHE A 54 0.01 0.79 7.40
C PHE A 54 1.53 0.85 7.28
N ASP A 55 2.18 1.46 8.25
CA ASP A 55 3.64 1.58 8.31
C ASP A 55 4.31 0.23 8.52
N ILE A 56 3.66 -0.65 9.28
CA ILE A 56 4.14 -2.00 9.59
C ILE A 56 3.06 -3.01 9.23
N THR A 57 3.48 -4.06 8.55
CA THR A 57 2.63 -5.23 8.29
C THR A 57 3.46 -6.50 8.55
N VAL A 58 3.00 -7.32 9.47
CA VAL A 58 3.63 -8.59 9.84
C VAL A 58 2.69 -9.74 9.52
N GLN A 59 3.22 -10.81 8.94
CA GLN A 59 2.45 -11.98 8.58
C GLN A 59 2.93 -13.21 9.37
N ASN A 60 2.03 -13.85 10.09
CA ASN A 60 2.25 -15.17 10.65
C ASN A 60 1.78 -16.22 9.64
N GLN A 61 2.73 -16.75 8.87
CA GLN A 61 2.48 -17.79 7.85
C GLN A 61 2.12 -19.15 8.47
N SER A 62 2.46 -19.35 9.74
CA SER A 62 2.22 -20.61 10.44
C SER A 62 0.91 -20.64 11.23
N ALA A 63 0.05 -19.64 11.05
CA ALA A 63 -1.23 -19.58 11.76
C ALA A 63 -2.19 -20.72 11.41
N ASP A 64 -2.00 -21.38 10.27
CA ASP A 64 -2.74 -22.57 9.86
C ASP A 64 -2.42 -23.81 10.73
N SER A 65 -1.18 -23.93 11.21
CA SER A 65 -0.65 -25.07 11.94
C SER A 65 -0.44 -24.81 13.44
N LEU A 66 0.00 -23.62 13.79
CA LEU A 66 0.34 -23.24 15.17
C LEU A 66 -0.73 -22.36 15.84
N GLY A 67 -1.71 -21.87 15.05
CA GLY A 67 -2.74 -20.94 15.51
C GLY A 67 -2.33 -19.49 15.47
N ALA A 68 -3.30 -18.62 15.74
CA ALA A 68 -3.07 -17.19 15.85
C ALA A 68 -2.30 -16.85 17.12
N ILE A 69 -1.37 -15.92 17.03
CA ILE A 69 -0.58 -15.41 18.16
C ILE A 69 -1.10 -14.04 18.59
N ASP A 70 -0.97 -13.74 19.88
CA ASP A 70 -1.14 -12.37 20.35
C ASP A 70 0.18 -11.62 20.17
N PHE A 71 0.24 -10.79 19.12
CA PHE A 71 1.44 -10.02 18.80
C PHE A 71 1.81 -9.03 19.90
N ASN A 72 0.82 -8.45 20.59
CA ASN A 72 1.09 -7.50 21.66
C ASN A 72 1.73 -8.22 22.86
N ALA A 73 1.16 -9.33 23.28
CA ALA A 73 1.74 -10.13 24.36
C ALA A 73 3.15 -10.63 24.02
N TYR A 74 3.36 -11.07 22.78
CA TYR A 74 4.69 -11.47 22.29
C TYR A 74 5.72 -10.33 22.37
N LEU A 75 5.36 -9.13 21.90
CA LEU A 75 6.24 -7.98 21.90
C LEU A 75 6.55 -7.49 23.33
N GLU A 76 5.57 -7.55 24.25
CA GLU A 76 5.73 -7.22 25.65
C GLU A 76 6.69 -8.20 26.37
N GLU A 77 6.57 -9.51 26.13
CA GLU A 77 7.50 -10.52 26.64
C GLU A 77 8.94 -10.29 26.14
N ALA A 78 9.08 -9.78 24.90
CA ALA A 78 10.36 -9.43 24.33
C ALA A 78 10.90 -8.06 24.83
N GLY A 79 10.18 -7.38 25.73
CA GLY A 79 10.56 -6.09 26.31
C GLY A 79 10.24 -4.86 25.45
N PHE A 80 9.48 -5.04 24.38
CA PHE A 80 8.96 -3.94 23.57
C PHE A 80 7.57 -3.57 24.09
N ARG A 81 7.30 -2.26 24.22
CA ARG A 81 5.99 -1.74 24.63
C ARG A 81 5.25 -1.19 23.42
N PRO A 82 4.27 -1.94 22.85
CA PRO A 82 3.55 -1.50 21.67
C PRO A 82 2.79 -0.18 21.88
N GLU A 83 2.14 -0.02 23.04
CA GLU A 83 1.31 1.15 23.41
C GLU A 83 2.08 2.48 23.38
N ASP A 84 3.37 2.46 23.69
CA ASP A 84 4.20 3.67 23.74
C ASP A 84 4.72 4.10 22.36
N ARG A 85 4.72 3.19 21.38
CA ARG A 85 5.42 3.38 20.10
C ARG A 85 4.60 3.13 18.86
N LEU A 86 3.47 2.46 19.01
CA LEU A 86 2.59 2.09 17.90
C LEU A 86 1.18 2.62 18.14
N SER A 87 0.53 2.98 17.06
CA SER A 87 -0.87 3.37 17.02
C SER A 87 -1.63 2.47 16.05
N GLU A 88 -2.95 2.53 16.12
CA GLU A 88 -3.86 1.88 15.16
C GLU A 88 -3.51 0.42 14.88
N GLN A 89 -3.22 -0.33 15.94
CA GLN A 89 -2.85 -1.74 15.84
C GLN A 89 -4.09 -2.59 15.53
N PHE A 90 -3.96 -3.50 14.59
CA PHE A 90 -5.03 -4.42 14.24
C PHE A 90 -4.47 -5.78 13.79
N SER A 91 -5.12 -6.84 14.22
CA SER A 91 -4.79 -8.22 13.83
C SER A 91 -6.02 -8.90 13.25
N PHE A 92 -5.86 -9.55 12.11
CA PHE A 92 -6.94 -10.26 11.42
C PHE A 92 -6.46 -11.57 10.80
N LEU A 93 -7.42 -12.42 10.45
CA LEU A 93 -7.16 -13.71 9.83
C LEU A 93 -7.48 -13.65 8.33
N VAL A 94 -6.61 -14.25 7.55
CA VAL A 94 -6.84 -14.55 6.14
C VAL A 94 -7.12 -16.03 6.01
N TYR A 95 -8.16 -16.39 5.30
CA TYR A 95 -8.61 -17.76 5.12
C TYR A 95 -8.30 -18.27 3.72
N TYR A 96 -8.16 -19.57 3.57
CA TYR A 96 -8.16 -20.20 2.25
C TYR A 96 -9.59 -20.18 1.71
N ASN A 97 -9.77 -19.65 0.51
CA ASN A 97 -11.06 -19.77 -0.16
C ASN A 97 -11.36 -21.23 -0.51
N ARG A 98 -12.62 -21.66 -0.32
CA ARG A 98 -13.14 -22.94 -0.77
C ARG A 98 -14.43 -22.71 -1.53
N ALA A 99 -14.43 -23.06 -2.83
CA ALA A 99 -15.55 -22.84 -3.73
C ALA A 99 -16.85 -23.52 -3.25
N GLU A 100 -16.73 -24.64 -2.54
CA GLU A 100 -17.88 -25.37 -1.97
C GLU A 100 -18.61 -24.55 -0.90
N ILE A 101 -17.92 -23.61 -0.24
CA ILE A 101 -18.47 -22.76 0.82
C ILE A 101 -18.84 -21.39 0.26
N THR A 102 -17.96 -20.79 -0.51
CA THR A 102 -18.11 -19.40 -1.00
C THR A 102 -18.80 -19.29 -2.35
N GLY A 103 -18.87 -20.39 -3.09
CA GLY A 103 -19.45 -20.40 -4.45
C GLY A 103 -18.58 -19.77 -5.53
N THR A 104 -17.35 -19.35 -5.20
CA THR A 104 -16.38 -18.78 -6.17
C THR A 104 -15.04 -19.49 -6.08
N ASP A 105 -14.43 -19.75 -7.24
CA ASP A 105 -13.09 -20.34 -7.40
C ASP A 105 -12.06 -19.37 -8.00
N THR A 106 -12.50 -18.14 -8.29
CA THR A 106 -11.69 -17.10 -8.94
C THR A 106 -10.64 -16.49 -8.01
N VAL A 107 -10.83 -16.62 -6.70
CA VAL A 107 -9.96 -16.04 -5.68
C VAL A 107 -9.37 -17.11 -4.76
N SER A 108 -8.15 -16.93 -4.31
CA SER A 108 -7.45 -17.90 -3.47
C SER A 108 -7.59 -17.66 -1.97
N GLY A 109 -7.97 -16.44 -1.58
CA GLY A 109 -8.09 -16.03 -0.19
C GLY A 109 -9.47 -15.46 0.13
N ALA A 110 -9.81 -15.45 1.43
CA ALA A 110 -11.02 -14.81 1.94
C ALA A 110 -10.71 -14.02 3.22
N ILE A 111 -11.49 -12.97 3.45
CA ILE A 111 -11.46 -12.15 4.66
C ILE A 111 -12.88 -12.03 5.24
N ALA A 112 -12.99 -12.02 6.57
CA ALA A 112 -14.26 -11.82 7.25
C ALA A 112 -14.74 -10.37 7.12
N LEU A 113 -16.04 -10.18 7.06
CA LEU A 113 -16.66 -8.86 6.93
C LEU A 113 -16.33 -7.94 8.10
N SER A 114 -16.30 -8.47 9.33
CA SER A 114 -15.92 -7.70 10.51
C SER A 114 -14.49 -7.19 10.43
N ASP A 115 -13.54 -8.04 10.01
CA ASP A 115 -12.12 -7.68 9.86
C ASP A 115 -11.93 -6.65 8.75
N TYR A 116 -12.61 -6.83 7.63
CA TYR A 116 -12.60 -5.87 6.54
C TYR A 116 -13.12 -4.49 6.99
N ASN A 117 -14.26 -4.46 7.68
CA ASN A 117 -14.84 -3.20 8.16
C ASN A 117 -13.97 -2.54 9.22
N ALA A 118 -13.28 -3.30 10.08
CA ALA A 118 -12.32 -2.75 11.02
C ALA A 118 -11.13 -2.10 10.29
N LEU A 119 -10.58 -2.75 9.25
CA LEU A 119 -9.54 -2.17 8.40
C LEU A 119 -10.00 -0.89 7.68
N MET A 120 -11.23 -0.86 7.19
CA MET A 120 -11.82 0.33 6.55
C MET A 120 -11.97 1.47 7.55
N ALA A 121 -12.43 1.18 8.78
CA ALA A 121 -12.58 2.18 9.83
C ALA A 121 -11.25 2.81 10.22
N LEU A 122 -10.16 2.03 10.30
CA LEU A 122 -8.81 2.54 10.54
C LEU A 122 -8.32 3.49 9.43
N GLN A 123 -8.80 3.28 8.21
CA GLN A 123 -8.53 4.16 7.07
C GLN A 123 -9.52 5.34 6.94
N GLY A 124 -10.44 5.51 7.91
CA GLY A 124 -11.49 6.53 7.86
C GLY A 124 -12.54 6.31 6.78
N ARG A 125 -12.71 5.08 6.29
CA ARG A 125 -13.68 4.69 5.25
C ARG A 125 -14.94 4.12 5.87
N GLU A 126 -16.06 4.22 5.15
CA GLU A 126 -17.34 3.70 5.62
C GLU A 126 -17.38 2.17 5.58
N PRO A 127 -18.06 1.54 6.55
CA PRO A 127 -18.23 0.10 6.58
C PRO A 127 -19.14 -0.38 5.44
N VAL A 128 -18.88 -1.59 4.99
CA VAL A 128 -19.67 -2.27 3.95
C VAL A 128 -20.58 -3.29 4.60
N SER A 129 -21.74 -3.54 4.00
CA SER A 129 -22.65 -4.61 4.36
C SER A 129 -22.78 -5.63 3.22
N LEU A 130 -22.96 -6.89 3.58
CA LEU A 130 -23.29 -7.97 2.67
C LEU A 130 -24.74 -8.42 2.90
N ALA A 131 -25.42 -8.83 1.83
CA ALA A 131 -26.67 -9.56 1.97
C ALA A 131 -26.40 -10.98 2.51
N PRO A 132 -27.39 -11.66 3.10
CA PRO A 132 -27.21 -13.02 3.62
C PRO A 132 -26.62 -13.96 2.55
N ARG A 133 -25.48 -14.59 2.86
CA ARG A 133 -24.72 -15.47 1.97
C ARG A 133 -24.15 -14.79 0.72
N GLU A 134 -24.12 -13.47 0.68
CA GLU A 134 -23.42 -12.74 -0.37
C GLU A 134 -21.90 -12.93 -0.19
N VAL A 135 -21.23 -13.22 -1.29
CA VAL A 135 -19.76 -13.21 -1.39
C VAL A 135 -19.39 -12.13 -2.38
N ARG A 136 -18.55 -11.19 -1.95
CA ARG A 136 -18.07 -10.12 -2.81
C ARG A 136 -16.60 -10.33 -3.12
N GLU A 137 -16.26 -10.34 -4.39
CA GLU A 137 -14.85 -10.35 -4.80
C GLU A 137 -14.29 -8.93 -4.69
N LEU A 138 -13.17 -8.80 -4.00
CA LEU A 138 -12.45 -7.55 -3.79
C LEU A 138 -11.16 -7.57 -4.63
N ASN A 139 -10.88 -6.47 -5.29
CA ASN A 139 -9.55 -6.18 -5.80
C ASN A 139 -8.78 -5.45 -4.69
N THR A 140 -7.89 -6.16 -4.02
CA THR A 140 -7.18 -5.65 -2.83
C THR A 140 -6.33 -4.42 -3.13
N THR A 141 -5.85 -4.27 -4.37
CA THR A 141 -5.09 -3.09 -4.81
C THR A 141 -5.99 -1.86 -4.93
N GLU A 142 -7.19 -2.02 -5.49
CA GLU A 142 -8.14 -0.92 -5.66
C GLU A 142 -8.81 -0.55 -4.33
N GLU A 143 -9.03 -1.53 -3.46
CA GLU A 143 -9.62 -1.32 -2.14
C GLU A 143 -8.64 -0.74 -1.11
N GLY A 144 -7.35 -0.65 -1.42
CA GLY A 144 -6.35 -0.16 -0.47
C GLY A 144 -6.16 -1.07 0.73
N LEU A 145 -6.31 -2.36 0.53
CA LEU A 145 -6.04 -3.37 1.54
C LEU A 145 -4.55 -3.76 1.53
N VAL A 146 -4.13 -4.47 2.58
CA VAL A 146 -2.76 -4.97 2.71
C VAL A 146 -2.49 -6.04 1.66
N THR A 147 -2.13 -5.61 0.45
CA THR A 147 -2.07 -6.45 -0.76
C THR A 147 -1.14 -7.64 -0.62
N GLY A 148 0.03 -7.46 0.00
CA GLY A 148 0.99 -8.55 0.23
C GLY A 148 0.43 -9.70 1.06
N SER A 149 -0.59 -9.42 1.88
CA SER A 149 -1.20 -10.38 2.79
C SER A 149 -2.40 -11.10 2.20
N LEU A 150 -3.21 -10.39 1.41
CA LEU A 150 -4.47 -10.91 0.86
C LEU A 150 -4.32 -11.49 -0.55
N GLY A 151 -3.26 -11.12 -1.27
CA GLY A 151 -3.12 -11.34 -2.69
C GLY A 151 -3.79 -10.22 -3.50
N VAL A 152 -3.82 -10.33 -4.82
CA VAL A 152 -4.40 -9.31 -5.72
C VAL A 152 -5.93 -9.27 -5.61
N THR A 153 -6.55 -10.42 -5.38
CA THR A 153 -8.00 -10.57 -5.22
C THR A 153 -8.31 -11.46 -4.02
N CYS A 154 -9.37 -11.12 -3.28
CA CYS A 154 -9.88 -11.96 -2.19
C CYS A 154 -11.41 -11.93 -2.13
N ALA A 155 -12.01 -12.93 -1.50
CA ALA A 155 -13.43 -12.97 -1.21
C ALA A 155 -13.73 -12.25 0.12
N LEU A 156 -14.66 -11.33 0.11
CA LEU A 156 -15.27 -10.78 1.32
C LEU A 156 -16.49 -11.66 1.65
N VAL A 157 -16.50 -12.20 2.84
CA VAL A 157 -17.53 -13.13 3.29
C VAL A 157 -18.07 -12.76 4.67
N GLU A 158 -19.29 -13.18 4.98
CA GLU A 158 -19.83 -13.06 6.34
C GLU A 158 -18.96 -13.81 7.35
N ASP A 159 -18.90 -13.34 8.61
CA ASP A 159 -18.07 -13.93 9.67
C ASP A 159 -18.39 -15.40 9.94
N GLU A 160 -19.67 -15.79 9.86
CA GLU A 160 -20.11 -17.17 9.99
C GLU A 160 -19.54 -18.08 8.89
N MET A 161 -19.47 -17.57 7.68
CA MET A 161 -18.88 -18.27 6.55
C MET A 161 -17.36 -18.34 6.68
N ALA A 162 -16.71 -17.26 7.11
CA ALA A 162 -15.26 -17.20 7.34
C ALA A 162 -14.82 -18.27 8.36
N ARG A 163 -15.57 -18.48 9.45
CA ARG A 163 -15.27 -19.50 10.47
C ARG A 163 -15.31 -20.94 9.96
N GLN A 164 -15.92 -21.20 8.82
CA GLN A 164 -15.96 -22.51 8.18
C GLN A 164 -14.77 -22.74 7.24
N LEU A 165 -14.03 -21.68 6.92
CA LEU A 165 -12.89 -21.75 6.05
C LEU A 165 -11.60 -22.04 6.87
N PRO A 166 -10.64 -22.79 6.31
CA PRO A 166 -9.37 -23.00 6.99
C PRO A 166 -8.56 -21.72 7.01
N VAL A 167 -7.95 -21.42 8.15
CA VAL A 167 -7.04 -20.31 8.30
C VAL A 167 -5.84 -20.50 7.39
N ARG A 168 -5.43 -19.46 6.68
CA ARG A 168 -4.26 -19.44 5.82
C ARG A 168 -3.08 -18.77 6.51
N ARG A 169 -3.32 -17.59 7.09
CA ARG A 169 -2.33 -16.81 7.81
C ARG A 169 -3.01 -15.79 8.72
N GLN A 170 -2.26 -15.29 9.66
CA GLN A 170 -2.64 -14.11 10.44
C GLN A 170 -1.83 -12.92 9.96
N VAL A 171 -2.47 -11.76 9.90
CA VAL A 171 -1.84 -10.49 9.57
C VAL A 171 -2.01 -9.55 10.75
N TRP A 172 -0.93 -8.89 11.12
CA TRP A 172 -0.92 -7.82 12.09
C TRP A 172 -0.37 -6.57 11.43
N CYS A 173 -1.04 -5.45 11.62
CA CYS A 173 -0.64 -4.16 11.08
C CYS A 173 -0.71 -3.09 12.15
N ALA A 174 0.16 -2.09 12.04
CA ALA A 174 0.24 -0.97 12.95
C ALA A 174 0.84 0.27 12.25
N ASN A 175 0.57 1.44 12.81
CA ASN A 175 1.24 2.67 12.44
C ASN A 175 2.20 3.12 13.55
N TYR A 176 3.24 3.87 13.19
CA TYR A 176 4.14 4.44 14.19
C TYR A 176 3.46 5.59 14.94
N ALA A 177 3.59 5.60 16.27
CA ALA A 177 3.15 6.70 17.11
C ALA A 177 4.21 7.80 17.28
N GLY A 178 5.44 7.59 16.76
CA GLY A 178 6.58 8.48 16.90
C GLY A 178 7.59 8.32 15.77
N GLU A 179 8.88 8.49 16.07
CA GLU A 179 9.95 8.35 15.08
C GLU A 179 10.04 6.91 14.56
N ALA A 180 9.74 6.74 13.28
CA ALA A 180 9.74 5.44 12.60
C ALA A 180 11.07 4.70 12.73
N GLU A 181 12.18 5.38 12.45
CA GLU A 181 13.53 4.81 12.43
C GLU A 181 13.95 4.19 13.78
N VAL A 182 13.58 4.85 14.89
CA VAL A 182 13.83 4.34 16.25
C VAL A 182 12.99 3.11 16.56
N THR A 183 11.71 3.15 16.22
CA THR A 183 10.77 2.06 16.46
C THR A 183 11.11 0.84 15.63
N GLU A 184 11.42 1.04 14.34
CA GLU A 184 11.83 0.00 13.41
C GLU A 184 13.12 -0.71 13.86
N GLY A 185 14.13 0.06 14.29
CA GLY A 185 15.39 -0.49 14.81
C GLY A 185 15.24 -1.39 16.03
N LEU A 186 14.19 -1.19 16.83
CA LEU A 186 13.87 -2.04 17.98
C LEU A 186 12.97 -3.24 17.60
N LEU A 187 12.03 -3.03 16.70
CA LEU A 187 11.00 -4.00 16.35
C LEU A 187 11.51 -5.08 15.38
N LEU A 188 12.26 -4.70 14.34
CA LEU A 188 12.76 -5.62 13.32
C LEU A 188 13.55 -6.83 13.88
N PRO A 189 14.50 -6.65 14.81
CA PRO A 189 15.22 -7.79 15.39
C PRO A 189 14.31 -8.78 16.13
N LEU A 190 13.24 -8.29 16.78
CA LEU A 190 12.30 -9.12 17.51
C LEU A 190 11.42 -9.95 16.56
N LEU A 191 10.96 -9.35 15.47
CA LEU A 191 10.16 -10.05 14.47
C LEU A 191 10.99 -11.08 13.69
N GLN A 192 12.23 -10.75 13.33
CA GLN A 192 13.14 -11.68 12.65
C GLN A 192 13.52 -12.88 13.51
N ALA A 193 13.60 -12.72 14.82
CA ALA A 193 13.90 -13.83 15.74
C ALA A 193 12.86 -14.97 15.70
N GLN A 194 11.63 -14.67 15.24
CA GLN A 194 10.53 -15.63 15.13
C GLN A 194 10.27 -16.13 13.70
N ASN A 195 11.11 -15.77 12.71
CA ASN A 195 10.85 -15.96 11.28
C ASN A 195 9.47 -15.43 10.85
N LEU A 196 9.04 -14.34 11.45
CA LEU A 196 7.87 -13.57 11.03
C LEU A 196 8.32 -12.61 9.94
N ASP A 197 7.74 -12.72 8.73
CA ASP A 197 8.03 -11.86 7.58
C ASP A 197 7.16 -10.59 7.56
#